data_64878a9b3f0c5ac2330524015dc123d3
#
_entry.id   64878a9b3f0c5ac2330524015dc123d3
#
_cell.length_a   1.000
_cell.length_b   1.000
_cell.length_c   1.000
_cell.angle_alpha   90.00
_cell.angle_beta   90.00
_cell.angle_gamma   90.00
#
_symmetry.space_group_name_H-M   'P 1'
#
loop_
_entity.id
_entity.type
_entity.pdbx_description
1 polymer ?
#
loop_
_entity_poly.entity_id
_entity_poly.type
_entity_poly.pdbx_seq_one_letter_code
_entity_poly.pdbx_strand_id
1 'polypeptide(L)'
;MTYDIRQVNATMPKVAIIKGTDPVQQTVQALTMISSDVDAALSQKKPILVKPNYLNSKAPSTGITTDGRVVEGVVKFLKEKGHDVVIGEGSGFGETFNAFRVAGVDAVAERYGVRLVDLNRDEFVEVYPPNALSLKKVKVAKTAVDSVIVSVPKLKLHRIAGVTLSLKNMMGALATKGVMHAGFSLSENIADLASVLTPRVAVVDGIIAGEGHESSGNPVEMNLVIAGTDPVAVDSVGAAVMGVLPEDVKHLVLAEKKGLGTCQLDQITVVGEPIERVQRKFRRAIASRVLSFLG
;
A
#
# COMPACT_ATOMS: atom_id res chain seq x y z
N MET A 1 -3.00 29.53 34.61
CA MET A 1 -2.93 29.42 33.16
C MET A 1 -3.62 28.12 32.76
N THR A 2 -4.86 28.24 32.35
CA THR A 2 -5.69 27.10 31.89
C THR A 2 -5.30 26.75 30.46
N TYR A 3 -4.74 25.57 30.28
CA TYR A 3 -4.52 25.01 28.93
C TYR A 3 -5.88 24.65 28.34
N ASP A 4 -6.32 25.46 27.36
CA ASP A 4 -7.47 25.19 26.52
C ASP A 4 -7.10 24.05 25.54
N ILE A 5 -7.40 22.81 25.94
CA ILE A 5 -7.30 21.64 25.05
C ILE A 5 -8.54 21.71 24.15
N ARG A 6 -8.44 22.45 23.04
CA ARG A 6 -9.37 22.27 21.94
C ARG A 6 -9.13 20.88 21.37
N GLN A 7 -9.94 19.93 21.79
CA GLN A 7 -10.15 18.69 21.07
C GLN A 7 -10.66 19.08 19.68
N VAL A 8 -9.74 19.14 18.72
CA VAL A 8 -10.12 19.02 17.32
C VAL A 8 -10.74 17.62 17.23
N ASN A 9 -12.05 17.53 16.99
CA ASN A 9 -12.72 16.29 16.65
C ASN A 9 -12.10 15.80 15.35
N ALA A 10 -11.00 15.06 15.45
CA ALA A 10 -10.43 14.34 14.32
C ALA A 10 -11.48 13.29 13.90
N THR A 11 -12.09 13.50 12.76
CA THR A 11 -13.03 12.51 12.21
C THR A 11 -12.28 11.20 12.02
N MET A 12 -12.86 10.09 12.49
CA MET A 12 -12.29 8.76 12.30
C MET A 12 -12.01 8.51 10.82
N PRO A 13 -10.82 8.00 10.46
CA PRO A 13 -10.52 7.70 9.06
C PRO A 13 -11.48 6.67 8.51
N LYS A 14 -11.94 6.87 7.26
CA LYS A 14 -12.83 5.92 6.57
C LYS A 14 -12.01 4.96 5.72
N VAL A 15 -12.37 3.68 5.80
CA VAL A 15 -11.82 2.62 4.95
C VAL A 15 -12.99 1.89 4.28
N ALA A 16 -13.02 1.92 2.95
CA ALA A 16 -14.02 1.22 2.15
C ALA A 16 -13.56 -0.21 1.84
N ILE A 17 -14.46 -1.19 2.00
CA ILE A 17 -14.27 -2.56 1.54
C ILE A 17 -15.36 -2.89 0.55
N ILE A 18 -14.99 -3.22 -0.69
CA ILE A 18 -15.92 -3.60 -1.75
C ILE A 18 -15.61 -5.00 -2.23
N LYS A 19 -16.61 -5.88 -2.19
CA LYS A 19 -16.55 -7.24 -2.73
C LYS A 19 -17.37 -7.33 -4.01
N GLY A 20 -16.87 -8.03 -5.03
CA GLY A 20 -17.56 -8.15 -6.31
C GLY A 20 -16.81 -9.01 -7.33
N THR A 21 -17.16 -8.88 -8.60
CA THR A 21 -16.59 -9.69 -9.70
C THR A 21 -15.87 -8.87 -10.77
N ASP A 22 -16.03 -7.54 -10.74
CA ASP A 22 -15.37 -6.62 -11.67
C ASP A 22 -14.37 -5.72 -10.91
N PRO A 23 -13.06 -6.01 -10.98
CA PRO A 23 -12.05 -5.26 -10.25
C PRO A 23 -12.00 -3.76 -10.58
N VAL A 24 -12.29 -3.37 -11.82
CA VAL A 24 -12.32 -1.95 -12.22
C VAL A 24 -13.48 -1.24 -11.49
N GLN A 25 -14.68 -1.81 -11.57
CA GLN A 25 -15.87 -1.23 -10.92
C GLN A 25 -15.75 -1.24 -9.40
N GLN A 26 -15.24 -2.32 -8.80
CA GLN A 26 -15.00 -2.40 -7.36
C GLN A 26 -14.06 -1.28 -6.90
N THR A 27 -12.99 -1.02 -7.64
CA THR A 27 -12.00 0.02 -7.32
C THR A 27 -12.64 1.41 -7.42
N VAL A 28 -13.34 1.70 -8.51
CA VAL A 28 -14.05 2.97 -8.68
C VAL A 28 -15.09 3.17 -7.57
N GLN A 29 -15.86 2.13 -7.24
CA GLN A 29 -16.87 2.17 -6.17
C GLN A 29 -16.22 2.44 -4.80
N ALA A 30 -15.12 1.76 -4.45
CA ALA A 30 -14.41 1.97 -3.19
C ALA A 30 -13.95 3.43 -3.04
N LEU A 31 -13.33 3.99 -4.09
CA LEU A 31 -12.88 5.38 -4.10
C LEU A 31 -14.04 6.38 -4.09
N THR A 32 -15.17 6.05 -4.74
CA THR A 32 -16.36 6.90 -4.75
C THR A 32 -17.02 6.98 -3.38
N MET A 33 -17.06 5.88 -2.60
CA MET A 33 -17.62 5.87 -1.25
C MET A 33 -16.90 6.80 -0.27
N ILE A 34 -15.64 7.10 -0.55
CA ILE A 34 -14.78 7.99 0.27
C ILE A 34 -14.29 9.20 -0.54
N SER A 35 -15.01 9.60 -1.60
CA SER A 35 -14.50 10.58 -2.58
C SER A 35 -14.15 11.92 -1.96
N SER A 36 -14.92 12.42 -0.98
CA SER A 36 -14.60 13.69 -0.29
C SER A 36 -13.25 13.63 0.42
N ASP A 37 -12.93 12.50 1.05
CA ASP A 37 -11.66 12.31 1.77
C ASP A 37 -10.51 12.17 0.76
N VAL A 38 -10.75 11.47 -0.37
CA VAL A 38 -9.80 11.35 -1.48
C VAL A 38 -9.50 12.71 -2.12
N ASP A 39 -10.53 13.50 -2.42
CA ASP A 39 -10.38 14.84 -3.02
C ASP A 39 -9.56 15.76 -2.10
N ALA A 40 -9.81 15.72 -0.80
CA ALA A 40 -9.02 16.47 0.18
C ALA A 40 -7.56 16.00 0.22
N ALA A 41 -7.31 14.68 0.21
CA ALA A 41 -5.97 14.08 0.26
C ALA A 41 -5.15 14.38 -1.01
N LEU A 42 -5.80 14.53 -2.17
CA LEU A 42 -5.19 14.78 -3.48
C LEU A 42 -5.25 16.25 -3.93
N SER A 43 -5.58 17.17 -3.05
CA SER A 43 -5.77 18.60 -3.38
C SER A 43 -4.49 19.33 -3.82
N GLN A 44 -3.32 18.75 -3.66
CA GLN A 44 -2.04 19.34 -4.07
C GLN A 44 -1.91 19.36 -5.59
N LYS A 45 -1.42 20.50 -6.14
CA LYS A 45 -1.12 20.64 -7.58
C LYS A 45 0.21 19.97 -7.94
N LYS A 46 0.26 18.65 -7.83
CA LYS A 46 1.41 17.80 -8.19
C LYS A 46 0.90 16.62 -9.01
N PRO A 47 1.74 16.01 -9.86
CA PRO A 47 1.42 14.74 -10.49
C PRO A 47 1.06 13.68 -9.44
N ILE A 48 0.18 12.75 -9.78
CA ILE A 48 -0.16 11.63 -8.93
C ILE A 48 0.60 10.40 -9.39
N LEU A 49 1.44 9.86 -8.50
CA LEU A 49 2.10 8.58 -8.72
C LEU A 49 1.19 7.45 -8.24
N VAL A 50 0.60 6.71 -9.17
CA VAL A 50 -0.05 5.43 -8.90
C VAL A 50 1.04 4.36 -8.81
N LYS A 51 1.24 3.80 -7.61
CA LYS A 51 2.32 2.85 -7.35
C LYS A 51 1.78 1.46 -7.01
N PRO A 52 1.72 0.53 -7.98
CA PRO A 52 1.37 -0.88 -7.73
C PRO A 52 2.46 -1.61 -6.96
N ASN A 53 2.26 -2.92 -6.71
CA ASN A 53 3.24 -3.81 -6.10
C ASN A 53 3.66 -4.90 -7.10
N TYR A 54 4.82 -4.72 -7.72
CA TYR A 54 5.41 -5.69 -8.65
C TYR A 54 6.79 -6.14 -8.16
N LEU A 55 6.79 -7.07 -7.19
CA LEU A 55 8.04 -7.66 -6.68
C LEU A 55 8.86 -8.31 -7.82
N ASN A 56 8.15 -8.90 -8.79
CA ASN A 56 8.69 -9.57 -9.97
C ASN A 56 7.62 -9.57 -11.09
N SER A 57 7.91 -10.24 -12.22
CA SER A 57 7.01 -10.34 -13.37
C SER A 57 6.06 -11.55 -13.30
N LYS A 58 5.65 -12.00 -12.10
CA LYS A 58 4.62 -13.04 -11.99
C LYS A 58 3.22 -12.46 -12.24
N ALA A 59 2.36 -13.29 -12.83
CA ALA A 59 0.98 -12.88 -13.10
C ALA A 59 0.20 -12.58 -11.80
N PRO A 60 -0.76 -11.64 -11.81
CA PRO A 60 -1.58 -11.31 -10.65
C PRO A 60 -2.35 -12.49 -10.04
N SER A 61 -2.68 -13.49 -10.84
CA SER A 61 -3.32 -14.75 -10.42
C SER A 61 -2.48 -15.56 -9.42
N THR A 62 -1.19 -15.26 -9.28
CA THR A 62 -0.33 -15.90 -8.28
C THR A 62 -0.51 -15.36 -6.87
N GLY A 63 -1.25 -14.25 -6.67
CA GLY A 63 -1.40 -13.55 -5.39
C GLY A 63 -0.17 -12.75 -4.96
N ILE A 64 0.82 -12.54 -5.86
CA ILE A 64 2.09 -11.90 -5.53
C ILE A 64 2.14 -10.44 -5.99
N THR A 65 1.57 -10.16 -7.16
CA THR A 65 1.61 -8.87 -7.84
C THR A 65 0.23 -8.26 -7.97
N THR A 66 0.15 -6.94 -8.04
CA THR A 66 -1.09 -6.18 -8.18
C THR A 66 -1.77 -6.51 -9.51
N ASP A 67 -3.08 -6.69 -9.50
CA ASP A 67 -3.91 -6.86 -10.71
C ASP A 67 -4.01 -5.54 -11.48
N GLY A 68 -3.68 -5.56 -12.77
CA GLY A 68 -3.74 -4.37 -13.62
C GLY A 68 -5.13 -3.76 -13.72
N ARG A 69 -6.20 -4.55 -13.51
CA ARG A 69 -7.58 -4.05 -13.50
C ARG A 69 -7.88 -3.18 -12.27
N VAL A 70 -7.25 -3.45 -11.11
CA VAL A 70 -7.32 -2.56 -9.95
C VAL A 70 -6.56 -1.26 -10.22
N VAL A 71 -5.38 -1.34 -10.86
CA VAL A 71 -4.65 -0.14 -11.32
C VAL A 71 -5.48 0.66 -12.31
N GLU A 72 -6.16 0.00 -13.26
CA GLU A 72 -7.08 0.64 -14.19
C GLU A 72 -8.20 1.40 -13.50
N GLY A 73 -8.84 0.79 -12.50
CA GLY A 73 -9.91 1.46 -11.72
C GLY A 73 -9.42 2.73 -11.02
N VAL A 74 -8.20 2.70 -10.46
CA VAL A 74 -7.57 3.88 -9.84
C VAL A 74 -7.28 4.95 -10.90
N VAL A 75 -6.64 4.58 -12.02
CA VAL A 75 -6.32 5.53 -13.11
C VAL A 75 -7.58 6.15 -13.68
N LYS A 76 -8.62 5.35 -13.95
CA LYS A 76 -9.92 5.82 -14.43
C LYS A 76 -10.51 6.87 -13.50
N PHE A 77 -10.63 6.57 -12.20
CA PHE A 77 -11.18 7.49 -11.20
C PHE A 77 -10.40 8.82 -11.15
N LEU A 78 -9.08 8.76 -11.18
CA LEU A 78 -8.21 9.95 -11.14
C LEU A 78 -8.31 10.79 -12.43
N LYS A 79 -8.33 10.14 -13.60
CA LYS A 79 -8.44 10.81 -14.91
C LYS A 79 -9.80 11.47 -15.08
N GLU A 80 -10.89 10.86 -14.62
CA GLU A 80 -12.23 11.46 -14.63
C GLU A 80 -12.31 12.72 -13.77
N LYS A 81 -11.46 12.85 -12.75
CA LYS A 81 -11.30 14.05 -11.92
C LYS A 81 -10.26 15.08 -12.46
N GLY A 82 -9.67 14.79 -13.62
CA GLY A 82 -8.74 15.70 -14.31
C GLY A 82 -7.32 15.72 -13.74
N HIS A 83 -6.93 14.72 -12.94
CA HIS A 83 -5.58 14.65 -12.40
C HIS A 83 -4.54 14.27 -13.46
N ASP A 84 -3.31 14.81 -13.29
CA ASP A 84 -2.12 14.34 -13.99
C ASP A 84 -1.60 13.09 -13.31
N VAL A 85 -1.58 11.97 -14.04
CA VAL A 85 -1.30 10.63 -13.48
C VAL A 85 -0.07 10.04 -14.16
N VAL A 86 0.81 9.45 -13.35
CA VAL A 86 1.91 8.59 -13.77
C VAL A 86 1.82 7.26 -13.02
N ILE A 87 2.11 6.14 -13.68
CA ILE A 87 2.21 4.83 -13.04
C ILE A 87 3.69 4.51 -12.89
N GLY A 88 4.13 4.19 -11.68
CA GLY A 88 5.54 3.90 -11.41
C GLY A 88 5.74 2.78 -10.41
N GLU A 89 6.73 1.94 -10.67
CA GLU A 89 7.19 0.88 -9.76
C GLU A 89 8.70 0.64 -9.95
N GLY A 90 9.37 0.15 -8.92
CA GLY A 90 10.70 -0.41 -9.01
C GLY A 90 10.66 -1.86 -8.56
N SER A 91 10.62 -2.79 -9.49
CA SER A 91 10.56 -4.23 -9.21
C SER A 91 11.75 -4.69 -8.36
N GLY A 92 11.50 -5.61 -7.44
CA GLY A 92 12.54 -6.19 -6.59
C GLY A 92 13.43 -7.18 -7.37
N PHE A 93 12.85 -7.86 -8.35
CA PHE A 93 13.51 -8.84 -9.19
C PHE A 93 13.02 -8.72 -10.64
N GLY A 94 13.96 -8.75 -11.59
CA GLY A 94 13.67 -8.65 -13.02
C GLY A 94 13.36 -7.23 -13.50
N GLU A 95 12.88 -7.12 -14.73
CA GLU A 95 12.62 -5.85 -15.41
C GLU A 95 11.23 -5.32 -15.07
N THR A 96 11.13 -4.06 -14.61
CA THR A 96 9.87 -3.42 -14.21
C THR A 96 8.86 -3.33 -15.36
N PHE A 97 9.31 -2.99 -16.58
CA PHE A 97 8.41 -2.91 -17.73
C PHE A 97 7.84 -4.28 -18.13
N ASN A 98 8.59 -5.38 -17.89
CA ASN A 98 8.04 -6.72 -18.09
C ASN A 98 6.96 -7.04 -17.05
N ALA A 99 7.11 -6.59 -15.80
CA ALA A 99 6.08 -6.73 -14.78
C ALA A 99 4.81 -5.94 -15.14
N PHE A 100 4.94 -4.72 -15.65
CA PHE A 100 3.80 -3.94 -16.17
C PHE A 100 3.05 -4.69 -17.29
N ARG A 101 3.78 -5.26 -18.25
CA ARG A 101 3.20 -6.01 -19.36
C ARG A 101 2.44 -7.25 -18.89
N VAL A 102 3.05 -8.04 -18.01
CA VAL A 102 2.43 -9.26 -17.48
C VAL A 102 1.18 -8.96 -16.66
N ALA A 103 1.15 -7.81 -15.98
CA ALA A 103 -0.02 -7.36 -15.22
C ALA A 103 -1.07 -6.64 -16.11
N GLY A 104 -0.77 -6.35 -17.39
CA GLY A 104 -1.66 -5.63 -18.30
C GLY A 104 -1.69 -4.12 -18.10
N VAL A 105 -0.73 -3.55 -17.36
CA VAL A 105 -0.68 -2.11 -17.07
C VAL A 105 -0.18 -1.29 -18.24
N ASP A 106 0.58 -1.86 -19.15
CA ASP A 106 0.95 -1.22 -20.42
C ASP A 106 -0.28 -0.87 -21.27
N ALA A 107 -1.25 -1.77 -21.39
CA ALA A 107 -2.52 -1.49 -22.06
C ALA A 107 -3.36 -0.42 -21.32
N VAL A 108 -3.32 -0.39 -19.99
CA VAL A 108 -3.95 0.67 -19.18
C VAL A 108 -3.29 2.01 -19.49
N ALA A 109 -1.96 2.06 -19.48
CA ALA A 109 -1.19 3.27 -19.76
C ALA A 109 -1.50 3.83 -21.15
N GLU A 110 -1.56 2.98 -22.16
CA GLU A 110 -1.94 3.36 -23.53
C GLU A 110 -3.38 3.90 -23.60
N ARG A 111 -4.34 3.18 -23.00
CA ARG A 111 -5.77 3.56 -23.03
C ARG A 111 -6.06 4.92 -22.41
N TYR A 112 -5.38 5.25 -21.31
CA TYR A 112 -5.64 6.50 -20.56
C TYR A 112 -4.61 7.60 -20.85
N GLY A 113 -3.64 7.36 -21.74
CA GLY A 113 -2.58 8.31 -22.05
C GLY A 113 -1.73 8.67 -20.83
N VAL A 114 -1.38 7.69 -19.99
CA VAL A 114 -0.56 7.87 -18.79
C VAL A 114 0.84 7.29 -19.00
N ARG A 115 1.86 7.90 -18.41
CA ARG A 115 3.25 7.47 -18.55
C ARG A 115 3.57 6.35 -17.56
N LEU A 116 4.36 5.36 -17.99
CA LEU A 116 4.98 4.36 -17.14
C LEU A 116 6.40 4.77 -16.77
N VAL A 117 6.78 4.55 -15.50
CA VAL A 117 8.11 4.87 -14.97
C VAL A 117 8.70 3.66 -14.26
N ASP A 118 9.93 3.29 -14.63
CA ASP A 118 10.75 2.37 -13.84
C ASP A 118 11.48 3.16 -12.76
N LEU A 119 10.99 3.08 -11.52
CA LEU A 119 11.59 3.77 -10.38
C LEU A 119 13.00 3.24 -10.02
N ASN A 120 13.42 2.08 -10.56
CA ASN A 120 14.79 1.59 -10.41
C ASN A 120 15.78 2.35 -11.30
N ARG A 121 15.29 3.02 -12.34
CA ARG A 121 16.08 3.79 -13.33
C ARG A 121 15.81 5.28 -13.26
N ASP A 122 15.10 5.73 -12.21
CA ASP A 122 14.80 7.13 -11.98
C ASP A 122 16.04 7.88 -11.45
N GLU A 123 15.98 9.20 -11.47
CA GLU A 123 16.88 10.03 -10.67
C GLU A 123 16.59 9.79 -9.18
N PHE A 124 17.63 9.78 -8.34
CA PHE A 124 17.48 9.53 -6.92
C PHE A 124 17.85 10.74 -6.07
N VAL A 125 17.02 11.02 -5.07
CA VAL A 125 17.27 12.08 -4.08
C VAL A 125 17.47 11.45 -2.69
N GLU A 126 18.34 12.03 -1.90
CA GLU A 126 18.56 11.61 -0.52
C GLU A 126 17.53 12.30 0.38
N VAL A 127 16.81 11.52 1.19
CA VAL A 127 15.82 12.01 2.16
C VAL A 127 16.16 11.52 3.57
N TYR A 128 15.71 12.28 4.55
CA TYR A 128 16.02 12.08 5.97
C TYR A 128 14.73 11.88 6.75
N PRO A 129 14.38 10.63 7.16
CA PRO A 129 13.20 10.37 7.97
C PRO A 129 13.23 11.16 9.29
N PRO A 130 12.17 11.93 9.61
CA PRO A 130 12.10 12.63 10.89
C PRO A 130 12.02 11.64 12.06
N ASN A 131 12.74 11.93 13.14
CA ASN A 131 12.80 11.07 14.33
C ASN A 131 13.06 9.59 13.95
N ALA A 132 14.09 9.36 13.12
CA ALA A 132 14.41 8.05 12.58
C ALA A 132 14.66 7.02 13.69
N LEU A 133 13.97 5.89 13.59
CA LEU A 133 14.15 4.75 14.50
C LEU A 133 15.41 3.94 14.14
N SER A 134 15.67 3.80 12.84
CA SER A 134 16.78 3.01 12.29
C SER A 134 17.33 3.62 11.00
N LEU A 135 16.44 4.01 10.06
CA LEU A 135 16.79 4.50 8.73
C LEU A 135 17.06 6.01 8.74
N LYS A 136 18.26 6.44 9.15
CA LYS A 136 18.61 7.86 9.29
C LYS A 136 18.59 8.65 7.98
N LYS A 137 18.87 7.98 6.85
CA LYS A 137 18.85 8.53 5.50
C LYS A 137 18.63 7.46 4.47
N VAL A 138 18.02 7.79 3.34
CA VAL A 138 17.78 6.86 2.26
C VAL A 138 17.67 7.60 0.91
N LYS A 139 18.11 6.94 -0.16
CA LYS A 139 17.93 7.44 -1.53
C LYS A 139 16.65 6.87 -2.13
N VAL A 140 15.76 7.75 -2.56
CA VAL A 140 14.45 7.42 -3.13
C VAL A 140 14.30 8.01 -4.52
N ALA A 141 13.47 7.38 -5.34
CA ALA A 141 13.14 7.84 -6.70
C ALA A 141 12.55 9.24 -6.65
N LYS A 142 13.08 10.14 -7.46
CA LYS A 142 12.67 11.55 -7.53
C LYS A 142 11.20 11.68 -7.92
N THR A 143 10.72 10.87 -8.86
CA THR A 143 9.31 10.80 -9.23
C THR A 143 8.40 10.57 -8.02
N ALA A 144 8.81 9.73 -7.05
CA ALA A 144 8.02 9.48 -5.85
C ALA A 144 7.98 10.68 -4.89
N VAL A 145 9.06 11.46 -4.80
CA VAL A 145 9.14 12.67 -3.95
C VAL A 145 8.36 13.83 -4.56
N ASP A 146 8.42 13.97 -5.87
CA ASP A 146 7.79 15.08 -6.59
C ASP A 146 6.29 14.88 -6.81
N SER A 147 5.74 13.68 -6.51
CA SER A 147 4.35 13.32 -6.72
C SER A 147 3.55 13.20 -5.42
N VAL A 148 2.22 13.24 -5.53
CA VAL A 148 1.30 12.72 -4.52
C VAL A 148 1.13 11.24 -4.76
N ILE A 149 1.38 10.40 -3.74
CA ILE A 149 1.42 8.95 -3.92
C ILE A 149 0.04 8.32 -3.65
N VAL A 150 -0.44 7.55 -4.62
CA VAL A 150 -1.53 6.57 -4.49
C VAL A 150 -0.91 5.18 -4.51
N SER A 151 -0.85 4.52 -3.35
CA SER A 151 -0.31 3.17 -3.22
C SER A 151 -1.35 2.12 -3.62
N VAL A 152 -0.98 1.18 -4.50
CA VAL A 152 -1.86 0.08 -4.93
C VAL A 152 -1.20 -1.27 -4.60
N PRO A 153 -1.10 -1.61 -3.30
CA PRO A 153 -0.43 -2.83 -2.86
C PRO A 153 -1.29 -4.08 -3.10
N LYS A 154 -0.63 -5.24 -3.09
CA LYS A 154 -1.28 -6.55 -3.04
C LYS A 154 -1.64 -6.93 -1.61
N LEU A 155 -2.85 -7.46 -1.39
CA LEU A 155 -3.27 -8.06 -0.13
C LEU A 155 -2.50 -9.37 0.08
N LYS A 156 -1.39 -9.35 0.81
CA LYS A 156 -0.57 -10.55 1.03
C LYS A 156 0.19 -10.52 2.34
N LEU A 157 0.43 -11.71 2.88
CA LEU A 157 1.33 -11.90 4.01
C LEU A 157 2.79 -11.65 3.63
N HIS A 158 3.61 -11.39 4.64
CA HIS A 158 5.06 -11.31 4.54
C HIS A 158 5.70 -12.02 5.73
N ARG A 159 6.65 -12.92 5.45
CA ARG A 159 7.26 -13.78 6.48
C ARG A 159 7.93 -13.05 7.64
N ILE A 160 8.54 -11.87 7.39
CA ILE A 160 9.24 -11.08 8.42
C ILE A 160 8.39 -9.91 8.89
N ALA A 161 7.80 -9.13 7.99
CA ALA A 161 7.04 -7.93 8.33
C ALA A 161 5.58 -8.21 8.73
N GLY A 162 5.12 -9.46 8.71
CA GLY A 162 3.73 -9.85 8.92
C GLY A 162 2.88 -9.66 7.66
N VAL A 163 2.77 -8.44 7.18
CA VAL A 163 2.00 -8.08 5.97
C VAL A 163 2.85 -7.26 4.99
N THR A 164 2.45 -7.24 3.71
CA THR A 164 3.10 -6.39 2.69
C THR A 164 2.41 -5.03 2.62
N LEU A 165 1.22 -4.89 2.24
CA LEU A 165 0.32 -3.72 2.17
C LEU A 165 0.99 -2.37 1.78
N SER A 166 0.32 -1.23 2.09
CA SER A 166 0.63 0.08 1.55
C SER A 166 1.96 0.66 2.03
N LEU A 167 2.21 0.65 3.34
CA LEU A 167 3.44 1.25 3.89
C LEU A 167 4.68 0.54 3.37
N LYS A 168 4.67 -0.80 3.38
CA LYS A 168 5.78 -1.61 2.88
C LYS A 168 5.95 -1.52 1.37
N ASN A 169 4.88 -1.24 0.62
CA ASN A 169 4.92 -1.06 -0.83
C ASN A 169 5.86 0.08 -1.25
N MET A 170 6.10 1.07 -0.39
CA MET A 170 7.01 2.19 -0.67
C MET A 170 8.46 1.76 -0.88
N MET A 171 8.85 0.58 -0.43
CA MET A 171 10.19 0.01 -0.68
C MET A 171 10.53 -0.09 -2.18
N GLY A 172 9.52 -0.18 -3.06
CA GLY A 172 9.72 -0.17 -4.51
C GLY A 172 10.31 1.15 -5.05
N ALA A 173 10.21 2.25 -4.30
CA ALA A 173 10.77 3.55 -4.68
C ALA A 173 12.24 3.75 -4.24
N LEU A 174 12.88 2.75 -3.64
CA LEU A 174 14.25 2.87 -3.14
C LEU A 174 15.28 2.60 -4.24
N ALA A 175 16.36 3.39 -4.25
CA ALA A 175 17.55 3.14 -5.07
C ALA A 175 18.20 1.78 -4.76
N THR A 176 18.25 1.42 -3.49
CA THR A 176 18.81 0.14 -3.01
C THR A 176 17.88 -0.49 -1.98
N LYS A 177 17.15 -1.52 -2.38
CA LYS A 177 16.14 -2.18 -1.53
C LYS A 177 16.77 -3.02 -0.40
N GLY A 178 18.02 -3.48 -0.58
CA GLY A 178 18.73 -4.26 0.42
C GLY A 178 18.92 -3.56 1.76
N VAL A 179 18.99 -2.22 1.79
CA VAL A 179 19.15 -1.44 3.04
C VAL A 179 17.99 -1.69 4.01
N MET A 180 16.81 -2.03 3.50
CA MET A 180 15.62 -2.28 4.33
C MET A 180 15.72 -3.58 5.14
N HIS A 181 16.48 -4.55 4.64
CA HIS A 181 16.69 -5.85 5.27
C HIS A 181 18.01 -5.94 6.06
N ALA A 182 18.77 -4.84 6.14
CA ALA A 182 19.99 -4.79 6.93
C ALA A 182 19.67 -4.91 8.43
N GLY A 183 20.23 -5.90 9.09
CA GLY A 183 19.95 -6.20 10.50
C GLY A 183 18.52 -6.68 10.73
N PHE A 184 18.05 -6.56 11.98
CA PHE A 184 16.69 -6.97 12.40
C PHE A 184 15.67 -5.80 12.42
N SER A 185 15.95 -4.71 11.69
CA SER A 185 15.22 -3.44 11.79
C SER A 185 14.19 -3.22 10.67
N LEU A 186 13.69 -4.28 10.01
CA LEU A 186 12.78 -4.11 8.87
C LEU A 186 11.51 -3.29 9.21
N SER A 187 10.92 -3.52 10.38
CA SER A 187 9.71 -2.82 10.81
C SER A 187 9.98 -1.33 11.08
N GLU A 188 11.09 -1.02 11.74
CA GLU A 188 11.56 0.34 11.99
C GLU A 188 11.86 1.06 10.67
N ASN A 189 12.54 0.39 9.74
CA ASN A 189 12.86 0.94 8.43
C ASN A 189 11.60 1.22 7.59
N ILE A 190 10.57 0.36 7.67
CA ILE A 190 9.27 0.61 7.00
C ILE A 190 8.59 1.85 7.58
N ALA A 191 8.54 1.99 8.90
CA ALA A 191 7.93 3.15 9.55
C ALA A 191 8.70 4.45 9.25
N ASP A 192 10.04 4.39 9.21
CA ASP A 192 10.87 5.52 8.84
C ASP A 192 10.67 5.92 7.37
N LEU A 193 10.68 4.95 6.44
CA LEU A 193 10.43 5.22 5.03
C LEU A 193 9.03 5.81 4.80
N ALA A 194 8.02 5.28 5.49
CA ALA A 194 6.65 5.78 5.42
C ALA A 194 6.53 7.25 5.86
N SER A 195 7.39 7.73 6.77
CA SER A 195 7.37 9.12 7.21
C SER A 195 7.89 10.13 6.18
N VAL A 196 8.58 9.67 5.13
CA VAL A 196 9.08 10.51 4.02
C VAL A 196 8.38 10.22 2.68
N LEU A 197 7.81 9.03 2.53
CA LEU A 197 7.01 8.62 1.36
C LEU A 197 5.62 8.15 1.80
N THR A 198 4.90 9.00 2.53
CA THR A 198 3.54 8.68 3.00
C THR A 198 2.56 8.65 1.83
N PRO A 199 1.92 7.50 1.51
CA PRO A 199 0.82 7.49 0.56
C PRO A 199 -0.36 8.32 1.07
N ARG A 200 -0.96 9.13 0.20
CA ARG A 200 -2.15 9.93 0.53
C ARG A 200 -3.44 9.17 0.31
N VAL A 201 -3.40 8.16 -0.54
CA VAL A 201 -4.48 7.21 -0.76
C VAL A 201 -3.84 5.82 -0.87
N ALA A 202 -4.47 4.83 -0.28
CA ALA A 202 -4.11 3.43 -0.44
C ALA A 202 -5.31 2.65 -1.01
N VAL A 203 -5.05 1.80 -2.01
CA VAL A 203 -6.05 0.94 -2.66
C VAL A 203 -5.49 -0.47 -2.71
N VAL A 204 -5.87 -1.30 -1.77
CA VAL A 204 -5.35 -2.68 -1.63
C VAL A 204 -6.07 -3.60 -2.60
N ASP A 205 -5.31 -4.24 -3.47
CA ASP A 205 -5.80 -5.30 -4.35
C ASP A 205 -5.92 -6.62 -3.58
N GLY A 206 -7.13 -7.01 -3.28
CA GLY A 206 -7.52 -8.29 -2.71
C GLY A 206 -8.32 -9.15 -3.71
N ILE A 207 -8.18 -8.96 -5.02
CA ILE A 207 -8.87 -9.81 -6.00
C ILE A 207 -8.37 -11.25 -5.84
N ILE A 208 -7.08 -11.48 -6.09
CA ILE A 208 -6.37 -12.71 -5.73
C ILE A 208 -5.28 -12.34 -4.73
N ALA A 209 -5.54 -12.56 -3.47
CA ALA A 209 -4.62 -12.29 -2.38
C ALA A 209 -3.52 -13.37 -2.26
N GLY A 210 -2.50 -13.13 -1.43
CA GLY A 210 -1.39 -14.07 -1.25
C GLY A 210 -1.16 -14.49 0.20
N GLU A 211 -1.22 -15.80 0.50
CA GLU A 211 -0.84 -16.34 1.79
C GLU A 211 0.52 -17.07 1.72
N GLY A 212 1.14 -17.31 2.86
CA GLY A 212 2.44 -17.99 2.93
C GLY A 212 3.62 -17.05 2.69
N HIS A 213 4.48 -17.39 1.74
CA HIS A 213 5.69 -16.62 1.44
C HIS A 213 5.41 -15.51 0.44
N GLU A 214 5.92 -14.30 0.67
CA GLU A 214 5.66 -13.07 -0.10
C GLU A 214 6.05 -13.10 -1.58
N SER A 215 6.96 -13.99 -1.98
CA SER A 215 7.46 -14.11 -3.37
C SER A 215 7.06 -15.38 -4.11
N SER A 216 6.53 -16.37 -3.40
CA SER A 216 6.12 -17.66 -3.95
C SER A 216 4.84 -18.21 -3.33
N GLY A 217 4.11 -17.36 -2.59
CA GLY A 217 2.93 -17.72 -1.80
C GLY A 217 1.81 -18.40 -2.58
N ASN A 218 0.79 -18.81 -1.85
CA ASN A 218 -0.38 -19.45 -2.43
C ASN A 218 -1.44 -18.40 -2.74
N PRO A 219 -2.08 -18.43 -3.91
CA PRO A 219 -3.18 -17.53 -4.23
C PRO A 219 -4.42 -17.84 -3.38
N VAL A 220 -5.10 -16.78 -2.95
CA VAL A 220 -6.34 -16.83 -2.18
C VAL A 220 -7.34 -15.91 -2.86
N GLU A 221 -8.38 -16.47 -3.43
CA GLU A 221 -9.45 -15.69 -4.04
C GLU A 221 -10.28 -14.99 -2.95
N MET A 222 -10.22 -13.66 -2.92
CA MET A 222 -10.96 -12.83 -1.97
C MET A 222 -11.98 -11.95 -2.67
N ASN A 223 -11.73 -11.58 -3.94
CA ASN A 223 -12.62 -10.77 -4.78
C ASN A 223 -13.00 -9.43 -4.12
N LEU A 224 -12.06 -8.77 -3.47
CA LEU A 224 -12.30 -7.51 -2.78
C LEU A 224 -11.23 -6.45 -3.07
N VAL A 225 -11.63 -5.19 -2.86
CA VAL A 225 -10.75 -4.01 -2.87
C VAL A 225 -10.96 -3.28 -1.55
N ILE A 226 -9.86 -2.79 -0.94
CA ILE A 226 -9.89 -1.97 0.27
C ILE A 226 -9.28 -0.61 -0.06
N ALA A 227 -9.96 0.51 0.25
CA ALA A 227 -9.44 1.84 -0.04
C ALA A 227 -9.63 2.82 1.12
N GLY A 228 -8.69 3.74 1.30
CA GLY A 228 -8.74 4.80 2.31
C GLY A 228 -7.64 5.84 2.12
N THR A 229 -7.72 6.93 2.91
CA THR A 229 -6.76 8.05 2.87
C THR A 229 -5.79 8.06 4.05
N ASP A 230 -6.01 7.22 5.05
CA ASP A 230 -5.05 6.91 6.11
C ASP A 230 -4.39 5.57 5.78
N PRO A 231 -3.12 5.54 5.35
CA PRO A 231 -2.46 4.31 4.92
C PRO A 231 -2.23 3.31 6.07
N VAL A 232 -2.12 3.77 7.32
CA VAL A 232 -2.00 2.89 8.50
C VAL A 232 -3.35 2.21 8.77
N ALA A 233 -4.45 2.96 8.71
CA ALA A 233 -5.80 2.42 8.86
C ALA A 233 -6.14 1.40 7.76
N VAL A 234 -5.81 1.70 6.49
CA VAL A 234 -6.01 0.77 5.37
C VAL A 234 -5.22 -0.52 5.56
N ASP A 235 -3.94 -0.40 5.97
CA ASP A 235 -3.08 -1.57 6.21
C ASP A 235 -3.58 -2.38 7.42
N SER A 236 -4.14 -1.73 8.44
CA SER A 236 -4.72 -2.38 9.61
C SER A 236 -6.00 -3.17 9.26
N VAL A 237 -6.90 -2.56 8.48
CA VAL A 237 -8.07 -3.27 7.94
C VAL A 237 -7.64 -4.43 7.03
N GLY A 238 -6.65 -4.21 6.17
CA GLY A 238 -6.08 -5.27 5.32
C GLY A 238 -5.48 -6.43 6.13
N ALA A 239 -4.77 -6.13 7.23
CA ALA A 239 -4.26 -7.15 8.15
C ALA A 239 -5.41 -7.93 8.80
N ALA A 240 -6.42 -7.25 9.34
CA ALA A 240 -7.59 -7.85 9.95
C ALA A 240 -8.36 -8.76 8.97
N VAL A 241 -8.53 -8.32 7.72
CA VAL A 241 -9.14 -9.14 6.65
C VAL A 241 -8.36 -10.43 6.39
N MET A 242 -7.03 -10.42 6.55
CA MET A 242 -6.19 -11.63 6.47
C MET A 242 -6.14 -12.45 7.78
N GLY A 243 -6.88 -12.05 8.82
CA GLY A 243 -6.88 -12.69 10.14
C GLY A 243 -5.59 -12.46 10.94
N VAL A 244 -4.95 -11.31 10.72
CA VAL A 244 -3.78 -10.83 11.46
C VAL A 244 -4.21 -9.64 12.31
N LEU A 245 -3.90 -9.65 13.61
CA LEU A 245 -4.16 -8.52 14.49
C LEU A 245 -3.24 -7.36 14.12
N PRO A 246 -3.75 -6.13 13.89
CA PRO A 246 -2.91 -4.98 13.52
C PRO A 246 -1.81 -4.68 14.56
N GLU A 247 -2.09 -4.86 15.84
CA GLU A 247 -1.15 -4.69 16.94
C GLU A 247 0.01 -5.71 16.93
N ASP A 248 -0.14 -6.85 16.26
CA ASP A 248 0.94 -7.82 16.04
C ASP A 248 1.84 -7.42 14.85
N VAL A 249 1.46 -6.41 14.09
CA VAL A 249 2.22 -5.93 12.93
C VAL A 249 3.08 -4.73 13.36
N LYS A 250 4.31 -5.01 13.78
CA LYS A 250 5.22 -4.03 14.41
C LYS A 250 5.34 -2.72 13.64
N HIS A 251 5.43 -2.73 12.30
CA HIS A 251 5.56 -1.50 11.53
C HIS A 251 4.29 -0.64 11.52
N LEU A 252 3.08 -1.21 11.70
CA LEU A 252 1.84 -0.45 11.86
C LEU A 252 1.83 0.30 13.18
N VAL A 253 2.17 -0.39 14.28
CA VAL A 253 2.29 0.21 15.62
C VAL A 253 3.33 1.33 15.64
N LEU A 254 4.46 1.14 14.96
CA LEU A 254 5.51 2.17 14.85
C LEU A 254 5.08 3.36 13.99
N ALA A 255 4.35 3.12 12.90
CA ALA A 255 3.81 4.17 12.04
C ALA A 255 2.76 5.02 12.80
N GLU A 256 1.86 4.39 13.57
CA GLU A 256 0.93 5.10 14.45
C GLU A 256 1.67 5.96 15.48
N LYS A 257 2.70 5.43 16.15
CA LYS A 257 3.53 6.19 17.10
C LYS A 257 4.26 7.39 16.46
N LYS A 258 4.53 7.33 15.15
CA LYS A 258 5.07 8.44 14.35
C LYS A 258 3.99 9.44 13.90
N GLY A 259 2.71 9.20 14.20
CA GLY A 259 1.58 10.07 13.80
C GLY A 259 1.22 9.95 12.32
N LEU A 260 1.49 8.81 11.68
CA LEU A 260 1.21 8.59 10.25
C LEU A 260 -0.21 8.07 9.98
N GLY A 261 -0.98 7.79 11.03
CA GLY A 261 -2.34 7.27 10.99
C GLY A 261 -2.64 6.41 12.20
N THR A 262 -3.76 5.66 12.20
CA THR A 262 -4.15 4.79 13.33
C THR A 262 -4.17 3.32 12.95
N CYS A 263 -3.66 2.46 13.85
CA CYS A 263 -3.79 1.00 13.73
C CYS A 263 -4.90 0.42 14.62
N GLN A 264 -5.64 1.25 15.35
CA GLN A 264 -6.72 0.85 16.24
C GLN A 264 -8.02 0.67 15.45
N LEU A 265 -8.51 -0.58 15.31
CA LEU A 265 -9.70 -0.87 14.49
C LEU A 265 -10.97 -0.17 14.99
N ASP A 266 -11.10 0.06 16.29
CA ASP A 266 -12.21 0.78 16.91
C ASP A 266 -12.19 2.30 16.63
N GLN A 267 -11.08 2.82 16.12
CA GLN A 267 -10.93 4.21 15.66
C GLN A 267 -11.03 4.35 14.14
N ILE A 268 -11.46 3.30 13.43
CA ILE A 268 -11.60 3.28 11.96
C ILE A 268 -13.05 3.07 11.59
N THR A 269 -13.61 3.94 10.75
CA THR A 269 -14.95 3.74 10.18
C THR A 269 -14.84 2.89 8.93
N VAL A 270 -15.27 1.63 9.00
CA VAL A 270 -15.34 0.75 7.83
C VAL A 270 -16.68 0.99 7.12
N VAL A 271 -16.63 1.24 5.79
CA VAL A 271 -17.80 1.42 4.93
C VAL A 271 -17.82 0.34 3.83
N GLY A 272 -19.00 -0.06 3.39
CA GLY A 272 -19.19 -1.18 2.47
C GLY A 272 -19.30 -2.52 3.22
N GLU A 273 -18.50 -3.51 2.88
CA GLU A 273 -18.52 -4.82 3.56
C GLU A 273 -17.86 -4.73 4.95
N PRO A 274 -18.49 -5.26 6.01
CA PRO A 274 -17.83 -5.35 7.32
C PRO A 274 -16.69 -6.37 7.31
N ILE A 275 -15.65 -6.12 8.11
CA ILE A 275 -14.44 -6.99 8.16
C ILE A 275 -14.85 -8.44 8.43
N GLU A 276 -15.74 -8.69 9.38
CA GLU A 276 -16.15 -10.04 9.83
C GLU A 276 -16.76 -10.88 8.70
N ARG A 277 -17.40 -10.22 7.71
CA ARG A 277 -18.00 -10.90 6.56
C ARG A 277 -16.98 -11.34 5.52
N VAL A 278 -15.86 -10.62 5.42
CA VAL A 278 -14.84 -10.84 4.40
C VAL A 278 -13.54 -11.42 4.96
N GLN A 279 -13.40 -11.46 6.28
CA GLN A 279 -12.21 -11.96 6.97
C GLN A 279 -11.97 -13.42 6.64
N ARG A 280 -10.70 -13.77 6.39
CA ARG A 280 -10.21 -15.12 6.23
C ARG A 280 -8.86 -15.28 6.90
N LYS A 281 -8.70 -16.29 7.73
CA LYS A 281 -7.41 -16.58 8.36
C LYS A 281 -6.43 -17.14 7.34
N PHE A 282 -5.44 -16.35 6.95
CA PHE A 282 -4.38 -16.74 6.02
C PHE A 282 -3.34 -17.60 6.72
N ARG A 283 -2.81 -18.59 5.99
CA ARG A 283 -1.75 -19.48 6.47
C ARG A 283 -0.40 -18.77 6.38
N ARG A 284 0.32 -18.65 7.50
CA ARG A 284 1.68 -18.10 7.53
C ARG A 284 2.69 -19.12 6.97
N ALA A 285 3.79 -18.65 6.38
CA ALA A 285 4.91 -19.51 5.98
C ALA A 285 5.51 -20.25 7.19
N ILE A 286 5.94 -21.49 7.00
CA ILE A 286 6.45 -22.37 8.09
C ILE A 286 7.62 -21.71 8.84
N ALA A 287 8.53 -20.99 8.16
CA ALA A 287 9.65 -20.28 8.77
C ALA A 287 9.24 -19.14 9.73
N SER A 288 8.05 -18.52 9.52
CA SER A 288 7.53 -17.48 10.43
C SER A 288 6.94 -18.05 11.72
N ARG A 289 6.57 -19.34 11.73
CA ARG A 289 6.12 -20.01 12.95
C ARG A 289 7.26 -20.23 13.96
N VAL A 290 8.47 -20.50 13.50
CA VAL A 290 9.62 -20.73 14.38
C VAL A 290 10.09 -19.45 15.04
N LEU A 291 10.05 -18.31 14.33
CA LEU A 291 10.49 -17.00 14.85
C LEU A 291 9.50 -16.38 15.85
N SER A 292 8.21 -16.71 15.78
CA SER A 292 7.20 -16.22 16.73
C SER A 292 7.21 -16.96 18.09
N PHE A 293 7.96 -18.07 18.22
CA PHE A 293 8.18 -18.77 19.49
C PHE A 293 9.48 -18.34 20.20
N LEU A 294 10.29 -17.48 19.58
CA LEU A 294 11.58 -17.02 20.10
C LEU A 294 11.60 -15.50 20.46
N GLY A 295 10.47 -14.84 20.40
CA GLY A 295 10.23 -13.46 20.84
C GLY A 295 9.08 -13.44 21.83
#